data_111829d316bc0faeb167ce401ff5555f
#
_entry.id   111829d316bc0faeb167ce401ff5555f
#
_cell.length_a   1.000
_cell.length_b   1.000
_cell.length_c   1.000
_cell.angle_alpha   90.00
_cell.angle_beta   90.00
_cell.angle_gamma   90.00
#
_symmetry.space_group_name_H-M   'P 1'
#
loop_
_entity.id
_entity.type
_entity.pdbx_description
1 polymer ?
#
loop_
_entity_poly.entity_id
_entity_poly.type
_entity_poly.pdbx_seq_one_letter_code
_entity_poly.pdbx_strand_id
1 'polypeptide(L)'
;KINFKIELLTANTNYKDLINQAKQFNVKNLIITDFESFEKSKKFYKGKKINIFNNFENLKSILPKKVDYVMSAISGIGGLSPTYKIIKHTKKIAIANKESIICGWNLISKQLRYNKTNFIPIDSEHFSINELIKNSDNQNIEKIFITASGGPFLNRKLSNFKSINVQNAIKHPNWKMGKKISIDSATLINKVY
;
A
#
# COMPACT_ATOMS: atom_id res chain seq x y z
N LYS A 1 -18.02 -5.36 -16.76
CA LYS A 1 -17.21 -6.11 -15.77
C LYS A 1 -15.78 -6.16 -16.28
N ILE A 2 -14.82 -5.57 -15.56
CA ILE A 2 -13.40 -5.60 -15.97
C ILE A 2 -12.83 -6.93 -15.47
N ASN A 3 -12.29 -7.74 -16.37
CA ASN A 3 -11.62 -8.97 -16.02
C ASN A 3 -10.14 -8.67 -15.76
N PHE A 4 -9.69 -8.87 -14.51
CA PHE A 4 -8.29 -8.78 -14.15
C PHE A 4 -7.63 -10.16 -14.21
N LYS A 5 -6.44 -10.21 -14.82
CA LYS A 5 -5.53 -11.34 -14.70
C LYS A 5 -4.44 -10.98 -13.71
N ILE A 6 -4.32 -11.73 -12.62
CA ILE A 6 -3.31 -11.50 -11.59
C ILE A 6 -2.04 -12.25 -11.96
N GLU A 7 -0.94 -11.54 -12.18
CA GLU A 7 0.34 -12.14 -12.57
C GLU A 7 1.24 -12.49 -11.38
N LEU A 8 1.12 -11.74 -10.27
CA LEU A 8 1.95 -11.88 -9.08
C LEU A 8 1.17 -11.50 -7.83
N LEU A 9 1.29 -12.30 -6.76
CA LEU A 9 0.88 -11.95 -5.41
C LEU A 9 2.08 -12.02 -4.46
N THR A 10 2.08 -11.17 -3.43
CA THR A 10 3.17 -11.10 -2.46
C THR A 10 2.67 -11.06 -1.03
N ALA A 11 3.39 -11.68 -0.12
CA ALA A 11 3.19 -11.58 1.32
C ALA A 11 4.54 -11.61 2.06
N ASN A 12 4.56 -11.18 3.30
CA ASN A 12 5.71 -11.40 4.18
C ASN A 12 5.65 -12.80 4.78
N THR A 13 4.71 -13.05 5.70
CA THR A 13 4.62 -14.30 6.46
C THR A 13 3.38 -15.13 6.16
N ASN A 14 2.30 -14.52 5.67
CA ASN A 14 1.01 -15.20 5.49
C ASN A 14 0.96 -16.03 4.18
N TYR A 15 1.81 -17.06 4.11
CA TYR A 15 1.91 -17.91 2.92
C TYR A 15 0.67 -18.78 2.69
N LYS A 16 -0.08 -19.14 3.73
CA LYS A 16 -1.27 -20.02 3.59
C LYS A 16 -2.36 -19.32 2.80
N ASP A 17 -2.74 -18.11 3.21
CA ASP A 17 -3.76 -17.33 2.49
C ASP A 17 -3.27 -16.94 1.10
N LEU A 18 -1.99 -16.60 0.96
CA LEU A 18 -1.41 -16.25 -0.34
C LEU A 18 -1.53 -17.42 -1.34
N ILE A 19 -1.23 -18.65 -0.92
CA ILE A 19 -1.37 -19.85 -1.76
C ILE A 19 -2.85 -20.14 -2.07
N ASN A 20 -3.75 -19.96 -1.11
CA ASN A 20 -5.18 -20.13 -1.34
C ASN A 20 -5.72 -19.11 -2.36
N GLN A 21 -5.34 -17.85 -2.24
CA GLN A 21 -5.66 -16.81 -3.22
C GLN A 21 -5.06 -17.13 -4.59
N ALA A 22 -3.81 -17.61 -4.64
CA ALA A 22 -3.19 -18.01 -5.90
C ALA A 22 -3.95 -19.14 -6.61
N LYS A 23 -4.46 -20.10 -5.87
CA LYS A 23 -5.32 -21.17 -6.42
C LYS A 23 -6.66 -20.61 -6.91
N GLN A 24 -7.30 -19.75 -6.11
CA GLN A 24 -8.60 -19.14 -6.42
C GLN A 24 -8.54 -18.28 -7.69
N PHE A 25 -7.47 -17.51 -7.87
CA PHE A 25 -7.31 -16.57 -8.97
C PHE A 25 -6.38 -17.08 -10.09
N ASN A 26 -5.96 -18.36 -10.05
CA ASN A 26 -5.04 -18.96 -11.03
C ASN A 26 -3.72 -18.20 -11.19
N VAL A 27 -3.16 -17.69 -10.09
CA VAL A 27 -1.89 -16.95 -10.09
C VAL A 27 -0.72 -17.92 -10.08
N LYS A 28 0.22 -17.69 -10.99
CA LYS A 28 1.37 -18.59 -11.16
C LYS A 28 2.60 -18.22 -10.34
N ASN A 29 2.73 -16.96 -9.90
CA ASN A 29 3.94 -16.47 -9.26
C ASN A 29 3.62 -15.85 -7.91
N LEU A 30 4.35 -16.25 -6.88
CA LEU A 30 4.25 -15.72 -5.51
C LEU A 30 5.61 -15.27 -5.01
N ILE A 31 5.63 -14.20 -4.20
CA ILE A 31 6.81 -13.81 -3.42
C ILE A 31 6.43 -13.86 -1.94
N ILE A 32 7.23 -14.59 -1.15
CA ILE A 32 7.12 -14.65 0.31
C ILE A 32 8.45 -14.20 0.89
N THR A 33 8.48 -13.00 1.49
CA THR A 33 9.74 -12.34 1.85
C THR A 33 10.35 -12.84 3.14
N ASP A 34 9.56 -13.36 4.08
CA ASP A 34 10.07 -14.03 5.28
C ASP A 34 10.63 -15.41 4.92
N PHE A 35 11.89 -15.66 5.25
CA PHE A 35 12.59 -16.87 4.86
C PHE A 35 11.98 -18.14 5.48
N GLU A 36 11.60 -18.09 6.74
CA GLU A 36 10.99 -19.23 7.43
C GLU A 36 9.64 -19.59 6.81
N SER A 37 8.81 -18.57 6.53
CA SER A 37 7.52 -18.74 5.87
C SER A 37 7.66 -19.22 4.43
N PHE A 38 8.69 -18.77 3.72
CA PHE A 38 9.02 -19.27 2.38
C PHE A 38 9.36 -20.78 2.43
N GLU A 39 10.22 -21.23 3.33
CA GLU A 39 10.53 -22.67 3.46
C GLU A 39 9.29 -23.48 3.89
N LYS A 40 8.48 -22.97 4.81
CA LYS A 40 7.20 -23.60 5.18
C LYS A 40 6.24 -23.68 3.98
N SER A 41 6.22 -22.66 3.14
CA SER A 41 5.33 -22.61 1.96
C SER A 41 5.67 -23.69 0.92
N LYS A 42 6.97 -24.00 0.72
CA LYS A 42 7.42 -25.10 -0.16
C LYS A 42 6.98 -26.46 0.37
N LYS A 43 7.01 -26.65 1.69
CA LYS A 43 6.53 -27.89 2.32
C LYS A 43 4.99 -27.99 2.25
N PHE A 44 4.30 -26.85 2.36
CA PHE A 44 2.85 -26.77 2.32
C PHE A 44 2.29 -26.96 0.91
N TYR A 45 2.93 -26.39 -0.11
CA TYR A 45 2.52 -26.49 -1.50
C TYR A 45 3.44 -27.41 -2.31
N LYS A 46 2.99 -28.62 -2.56
CA LYS A 46 3.75 -29.63 -3.36
C LYS A 46 3.37 -29.64 -4.84
N GLY A 47 2.49 -28.72 -5.28
CA GLY A 47 2.08 -28.62 -6.69
C GLY A 47 3.15 -27.98 -7.57
N LYS A 48 3.05 -28.21 -8.90
CA LYS A 48 3.99 -27.66 -9.90
C LYS A 48 3.46 -26.39 -10.60
N LYS A 49 2.24 -25.95 -10.31
CA LYS A 49 1.59 -24.84 -11.04
C LYS A 49 1.94 -23.44 -10.53
N ILE A 50 2.45 -23.33 -9.30
CA ILE A 50 2.77 -22.07 -8.65
C ILE A 50 4.27 -22.03 -8.35
N ASN A 51 4.93 -20.99 -8.85
CA ASN A 51 6.33 -20.67 -8.54
C ASN A 51 6.36 -19.81 -7.29
N ILE A 52 7.18 -20.14 -6.32
CA ILE A 52 7.32 -19.38 -5.08
C ILE A 52 8.76 -18.88 -4.98
N PHE A 53 8.90 -17.56 -4.82
CA PHE A 53 10.18 -16.84 -4.69
C PHE A 53 10.28 -16.23 -3.29
N ASN A 54 11.51 -16.02 -2.81
CA ASN A 54 11.73 -15.42 -1.49
C ASN A 54 12.00 -13.91 -1.52
N ASN A 55 12.25 -13.33 -2.70
CA ASN A 55 12.61 -11.91 -2.82
C ASN A 55 12.16 -11.32 -4.17
N PHE A 56 12.36 -10.02 -4.31
CA PHE A 56 12.01 -9.23 -5.51
C PHE A 56 13.14 -9.13 -6.55
N GLU A 57 14.21 -9.95 -6.47
CA GLU A 57 15.33 -9.86 -7.44
C GLU A 57 14.96 -10.43 -8.80
N ASN A 58 14.10 -11.42 -8.84
CA ASN A 58 13.70 -12.11 -10.07
C ASN A 58 12.52 -11.47 -10.81
N LEU A 59 12.17 -10.21 -10.50
CA LEU A 59 11.01 -9.56 -11.13
C LEU A 59 11.06 -9.55 -12.65
N LYS A 60 12.24 -9.44 -13.27
CA LYS A 60 12.36 -9.45 -14.73
C LYS A 60 11.94 -10.79 -15.34
N SER A 61 12.22 -11.91 -14.68
CA SER A 61 11.77 -13.24 -15.14
C SER A 61 10.31 -13.50 -14.83
N ILE A 62 9.81 -12.99 -13.70
CA ILE A 62 8.42 -13.13 -13.28
C ILE A 62 7.51 -12.26 -14.15
N LEU A 63 7.93 -11.04 -14.44
CA LEU A 63 7.22 -10.03 -15.21
C LEU A 63 8.10 -9.57 -16.39
N PRO A 64 8.22 -10.39 -17.45
CA PRO A 64 9.09 -10.08 -18.60
C PRO A 64 8.60 -8.86 -19.39
N LYS A 65 7.32 -8.54 -19.30
CA LYS A 65 6.69 -7.34 -19.86
C LYS A 65 6.06 -6.52 -18.72
N LYS A 66 5.91 -5.21 -18.95
CA LYS A 66 5.19 -4.37 -17.99
C LYS A 66 3.74 -4.84 -17.86
N VAL A 67 3.31 -5.03 -16.62
CA VAL A 67 1.89 -5.24 -16.31
C VAL A 67 1.14 -3.90 -16.38
N ASP A 68 -0.17 -3.94 -16.56
CA ASP A 68 -0.96 -2.72 -16.70
C ASP A 68 -1.09 -1.96 -15.38
N TYR A 69 -1.12 -2.70 -14.25
CA TYR A 69 -1.39 -2.13 -12.94
C TYR A 69 -0.70 -2.90 -11.82
N VAL A 70 -0.16 -2.17 -10.85
CA VAL A 70 0.35 -2.71 -9.58
C VAL A 70 -0.31 -1.98 -8.42
N MET A 71 -0.76 -2.76 -7.43
CA MET A 71 -1.14 -2.27 -6.11
C MET A 71 0.01 -2.51 -5.15
N SER A 72 0.65 -1.44 -4.65
CA SER A 72 1.68 -1.50 -3.62
C SER A 72 1.06 -1.17 -2.26
N ALA A 73 0.77 -2.22 -1.48
CA ALA A 73 0.06 -2.13 -0.20
C ALA A 73 0.83 -2.82 0.95
N ILE A 74 2.15 -2.98 0.82
CA ILE A 74 2.99 -3.53 1.89
C ILE A 74 3.11 -2.47 2.99
N SER A 75 2.69 -2.80 4.22
CA SER A 75 2.67 -1.87 5.34
C SER A 75 4.07 -1.48 5.82
N GLY A 76 4.21 -0.22 6.26
CA GLY A 76 5.43 0.32 6.85
C GLY A 76 6.57 0.51 5.87
N ILE A 77 7.74 0.89 6.40
CA ILE A 77 8.94 1.18 5.59
C ILE A 77 9.46 -0.03 4.79
N GLY A 78 9.11 -1.25 5.21
CA GLY A 78 9.43 -2.47 4.47
C GLY A 78 8.86 -2.53 3.06
N GLY A 79 7.83 -1.74 2.77
CA GLY A 79 7.25 -1.59 1.43
C GLY A 79 8.07 -0.73 0.47
N LEU A 80 9.01 0.09 0.93
CA LEU A 80 9.77 1.02 0.09
C LEU A 80 10.59 0.30 -0.99
N SER A 81 11.42 -0.67 -0.60
CA SER A 81 12.25 -1.43 -1.55
C SER A 81 11.44 -2.21 -2.59
N PRO A 82 10.40 -2.99 -2.21
CA PRO A 82 9.51 -3.62 -3.18
C PRO A 82 8.82 -2.62 -4.12
N THR A 83 8.31 -1.51 -3.59
CA THR A 83 7.68 -0.45 -4.39
C THR A 83 8.65 0.12 -5.43
N TYR A 84 9.86 0.47 -5.00
CA TYR A 84 10.90 0.99 -5.89
C TYR A 84 11.25 -0.01 -7.00
N LYS A 85 11.42 -1.29 -6.67
CA LYS A 85 11.79 -2.34 -7.62
C LYS A 85 10.70 -2.63 -8.64
N ILE A 86 9.42 -2.60 -8.25
CA ILE A 86 8.30 -2.97 -9.12
C ILE A 86 7.93 -1.87 -10.14
N ILE A 87 8.27 -0.60 -9.88
CA ILE A 87 7.92 0.54 -10.76
C ILE A 87 8.33 0.29 -12.21
N LYS A 88 9.52 -0.23 -12.46
CA LYS A 88 10.01 -0.50 -13.83
C LYS A 88 9.24 -1.61 -14.55
N HIS A 89 8.44 -2.39 -13.84
CA HIS A 89 7.68 -3.53 -14.37
C HIS A 89 6.19 -3.25 -14.55
N THR A 90 5.74 -2.01 -14.37
CA THR A 90 4.32 -1.65 -14.51
C THR A 90 4.10 -0.37 -15.30
N LYS A 91 2.92 -0.25 -15.93
CA LYS A 91 2.47 0.99 -16.59
C LYS A 91 1.88 1.97 -15.58
N LYS A 92 1.14 1.45 -14.57
CA LYS A 92 0.48 2.24 -13.52
C LYS A 92 0.74 1.61 -12.17
N ILE A 93 1.01 2.42 -11.17
CA ILE A 93 1.18 1.97 -9.79
C ILE A 93 0.33 2.79 -8.83
N ALA A 94 -0.49 2.10 -8.06
CA ALA A 94 -1.19 2.67 -6.92
C ALA A 94 -0.40 2.33 -5.65
N ILE A 95 -0.07 3.33 -4.86
CA ILE A 95 0.72 3.17 -3.63
C ILE A 95 -0.16 3.52 -2.44
N ALA A 96 -0.56 2.49 -1.67
CA ALA A 96 -1.28 2.64 -0.40
C ALA A 96 -0.33 2.88 0.79
N ASN A 97 0.94 2.54 0.62
CA ASN A 97 1.96 2.70 1.64
C ASN A 97 2.49 4.13 1.63
N LYS A 98 1.94 4.98 2.48
CA LYS A 98 2.37 6.38 2.61
C LYS A 98 3.79 6.49 3.20
N GLU A 99 4.23 5.54 4.03
CA GLU A 99 5.58 5.51 4.59
C GLU A 99 6.64 5.41 3.48
N SER A 100 6.39 4.63 2.45
CA SER A 100 7.26 4.55 1.28
C SER A 100 7.32 5.88 0.51
N ILE A 101 6.18 6.57 0.40
CA ILE A 101 6.13 7.88 -0.27
C ILE A 101 6.91 8.91 0.54
N ILE A 102 6.66 9.02 1.84
CA ILE A 102 7.30 10.01 2.70
C ILE A 102 8.81 9.80 2.76
N CYS A 103 9.23 8.58 3.06
CA CYS A 103 10.65 8.27 3.24
C CYS A 103 11.43 8.20 1.93
N GLY A 104 10.76 7.86 0.81
CA GLY A 104 11.42 7.55 -0.45
C GLY A 104 10.97 8.37 -1.66
N TRP A 105 10.24 9.47 -1.50
CA TRP A 105 9.65 10.20 -2.62
C TRP A 105 10.66 10.60 -3.70
N ASN A 106 11.82 11.10 -3.30
CA ASN A 106 12.86 11.47 -4.25
C ASN A 106 13.33 10.29 -5.12
N LEU A 107 13.41 9.09 -4.54
CA LEU A 107 13.77 7.86 -5.26
C LEU A 107 12.62 7.39 -6.13
N ILE A 108 11.42 7.29 -5.54
CA ILE A 108 10.21 6.83 -6.21
C ILE A 108 9.87 7.73 -7.40
N SER A 109 9.85 9.05 -7.21
CA SER A 109 9.50 10.01 -8.26
C SER A 109 10.48 9.99 -9.43
N LYS A 110 11.78 9.82 -9.17
CA LYS A 110 12.80 9.62 -10.22
C LYS A 110 12.53 8.34 -11.01
N GLN A 111 12.24 7.22 -10.32
CA GLN A 111 11.92 5.94 -10.96
C GLN A 111 10.62 6.00 -11.78
N LEU A 112 9.59 6.65 -11.28
CA LEU A 112 8.33 6.85 -11.99
C LEU A 112 8.56 7.59 -13.32
N ARG A 113 9.29 8.71 -13.26
CA ARG A 113 9.63 9.50 -14.46
C ARG A 113 10.49 8.71 -15.44
N TYR A 114 11.59 8.11 -14.98
CA TYR A 114 12.51 7.35 -15.82
C TYR A 114 11.80 6.21 -16.55
N ASN A 115 10.93 5.48 -15.85
CA ASN A 115 10.21 4.34 -16.41
C ASN A 115 8.87 4.72 -17.07
N LYS A 116 8.49 6.00 -17.12
CA LYS A 116 7.19 6.45 -17.63
C LYS A 116 6.02 5.69 -17.00
N THR A 117 6.09 5.47 -15.68
CA THR A 117 5.07 4.76 -14.91
C THR A 117 4.14 5.77 -14.26
N ASN A 118 2.85 5.67 -14.50
CA ASN A 118 1.85 6.56 -13.93
C ASN A 118 1.60 6.22 -12.46
N PHE A 119 1.74 7.21 -11.58
CA PHE A 119 1.41 7.12 -10.17
C PHE A 119 -0.07 7.43 -9.94
N ILE A 120 -0.73 6.62 -9.11
CA ILE A 120 -2.11 6.81 -8.69
C ILE A 120 -2.11 6.95 -7.17
N PRO A 121 -2.43 8.12 -6.60
CA PRO A 121 -2.66 8.25 -5.18
C PRO A 121 -3.95 7.53 -4.81
N ILE A 122 -3.92 6.73 -3.74
CA ILE A 122 -5.10 5.97 -3.28
C ILE A 122 -5.42 6.19 -1.81
N ASP A 123 -4.62 6.95 -1.10
CA ASP A 123 -5.05 7.54 0.16
C ASP A 123 -6.26 8.43 -0.10
N SER A 124 -7.30 8.30 0.71
CA SER A 124 -8.62 8.89 0.41
C SER A 124 -8.58 10.40 0.22
N GLU A 125 -7.80 11.10 1.03
CA GLU A 125 -7.65 12.55 0.96
C GLU A 125 -6.90 12.97 -0.31
N HIS A 126 -5.77 12.33 -0.58
CA HIS A 126 -4.96 12.63 -1.75
C HIS A 126 -5.65 12.23 -3.05
N PHE A 127 -6.35 11.11 -3.05
CA PHE A 127 -7.16 10.69 -4.20
C PHE A 127 -8.25 11.72 -4.51
N SER A 128 -9.00 12.14 -3.49
CA SER A 128 -10.08 13.14 -3.66
C SER A 128 -9.55 14.46 -4.20
N ILE A 129 -8.44 14.97 -3.64
CA ILE A 129 -7.79 16.19 -4.12
C ILE A 129 -7.33 16.00 -5.58
N ASN A 130 -6.67 14.88 -5.88
CA ASN A 130 -6.19 14.59 -7.23
C ASN A 130 -7.32 14.57 -8.26
N GLU A 131 -8.46 13.96 -7.93
CA GLU A 131 -9.61 13.94 -8.85
C GLU A 131 -10.25 15.33 -9.04
N LEU A 132 -10.29 16.17 -8.00
CA LEU A 132 -10.81 17.52 -8.07
C LEU A 132 -9.91 18.43 -8.93
N ILE A 133 -8.59 18.34 -8.80
CA ILE A 133 -7.65 19.23 -9.51
C ILE A 133 -7.26 18.72 -10.90
N LYS A 134 -7.51 17.46 -11.21
CA LYS A 134 -7.05 16.79 -12.44
C LYS A 134 -7.46 17.49 -13.72
N ASN A 135 -8.63 18.13 -13.72
CA ASN A 135 -9.19 18.87 -14.85
C ASN A 135 -9.22 20.38 -14.59
N SER A 136 -8.58 20.85 -13.53
CA SER A 136 -8.52 22.27 -13.18
C SER A 136 -7.19 22.86 -13.67
N ASP A 137 -7.21 24.10 -14.09
CA ASP A 137 -5.99 24.86 -14.28
C ASP A 137 -5.37 25.13 -12.89
N ASN A 138 -4.13 24.70 -12.68
CA ASN A 138 -3.44 24.87 -11.41
C ASN A 138 -3.32 26.34 -10.98
N GLN A 139 -3.37 27.29 -11.92
CA GLN A 139 -3.34 28.71 -11.63
C GLN A 139 -4.63 29.23 -10.98
N ASN A 140 -5.72 28.47 -11.07
CA ASN A 140 -7.02 28.84 -10.50
C ASN A 140 -7.24 28.24 -9.10
N ILE A 141 -6.26 27.52 -8.54
CA ILE A 141 -6.38 26.91 -7.22
C ILE A 141 -5.84 27.89 -6.17
N GLU A 142 -6.75 28.49 -5.40
CA GLU A 142 -6.37 29.38 -4.30
C GLU A 142 -5.96 28.62 -3.04
N LYS A 143 -6.73 27.58 -2.66
CA LYS A 143 -6.55 26.83 -1.41
C LYS A 143 -6.92 25.36 -1.57
N ILE A 144 -6.25 24.50 -0.81
CA ILE A 144 -6.57 23.09 -0.66
C ILE A 144 -6.93 22.81 0.80
N PHE A 145 -8.11 22.24 1.03
CA PHE A 145 -8.57 21.84 2.36
C PHE A 145 -8.45 20.32 2.51
N ILE A 146 -7.68 19.87 3.48
CA ILE A 146 -7.55 18.47 3.84
C ILE A 146 -8.54 18.16 4.95
N THR A 147 -9.54 17.33 4.66
CA THR A 147 -10.57 16.95 5.63
C THR A 147 -10.04 15.90 6.62
N ALA A 148 -10.58 15.91 7.83
CA ALA A 148 -10.28 14.94 8.87
C ALA A 148 -11.54 14.59 9.67
N SER A 149 -11.64 13.33 10.13
CA SER A 149 -12.73 12.91 11.01
C SER A 149 -12.61 13.49 12.43
N GLY A 150 -11.41 13.98 12.80
CA GLY A 150 -11.09 14.46 14.14
C GLY A 150 -10.77 13.35 15.14
N GLY A 151 -11.06 12.10 14.80
CA GLY A 151 -10.79 10.94 15.65
C GLY A 151 -11.51 10.97 17.01
N PRO A 152 -11.10 10.11 17.97
CA PRO A 152 -11.79 9.96 19.26
C PRO A 152 -11.58 11.16 20.20
N PHE A 153 -10.72 12.12 19.86
CA PHE A 153 -10.37 13.24 20.74
C PHE A 153 -10.89 14.60 20.26
N LEU A 154 -11.65 14.63 19.16
CA LEU A 154 -12.17 15.86 18.56
C LEU A 154 -12.84 16.79 19.57
N ASN A 155 -13.71 16.24 20.41
CA ASN A 155 -14.47 17.01 21.41
C ASN A 155 -13.89 16.95 22.83
N ARG A 156 -12.64 16.43 22.98
CA ARG A 156 -12.02 16.28 24.28
C ARG A 156 -11.28 17.57 24.67
N LYS A 157 -11.54 18.08 25.88
CA LYS A 157 -10.81 19.25 26.41
C LYS A 157 -9.31 18.94 26.53
N LEU A 158 -8.46 19.87 26.15
CA LEU A 158 -6.99 19.71 26.21
C LEU A 158 -6.48 19.37 27.62
N SER A 159 -7.10 19.93 28.68
CA SER A 159 -6.79 19.59 30.07
C SER A 159 -6.84 18.09 30.36
N ASN A 160 -7.69 17.35 29.65
CA ASN A 160 -7.90 15.92 29.83
C ASN A 160 -7.00 15.04 28.96
N PHE A 161 -6.06 15.65 28.19
CA PHE A 161 -5.17 14.87 27.31
C PHE A 161 -4.15 14.05 28.11
N LYS A 162 -3.76 14.49 29.32
CA LYS A 162 -2.84 13.74 30.20
C LYS A 162 -3.40 12.37 30.62
N SER A 163 -4.71 12.17 30.58
CA SER A 163 -5.39 10.90 30.93
C SER A 163 -5.69 10.00 29.72
N ILE A 164 -5.17 10.33 28.53
CA ILE A 164 -5.35 9.51 27.34
C ILE A 164 -4.48 8.27 27.47
N ASN A 165 -5.06 7.13 27.14
CA ASN A 165 -4.38 5.85 27.02
C ASN A 165 -4.59 5.22 25.64
N VAL A 166 -3.85 4.15 25.36
CA VAL A 166 -3.92 3.44 24.08
C VAL A 166 -5.35 2.98 23.75
N GLN A 167 -6.09 2.50 24.74
CA GLN A 167 -7.45 2.01 24.55
C GLN A 167 -8.41 3.12 24.08
N ASN A 168 -8.17 4.37 24.53
CA ASN A 168 -8.91 5.52 24.03
C ASN A 168 -8.56 5.83 22.56
N ALA A 169 -7.27 5.77 22.21
CA ALA A 169 -6.78 6.12 20.89
C ALA A 169 -7.23 5.14 19.78
N ILE A 170 -7.37 3.85 20.12
CA ILE A 170 -7.80 2.81 19.15
C ILE A 170 -9.31 2.73 18.94
N LYS A 171 -10.13 3.48 19.70
CA LYS A 171 -11.58 3.53 19.55
C LYS A 171 -12.00 4.72 18.69
N HIS A 172 -12.08 4.49 17.37
CA HIS A 172 -12.62 5.53 16.47
C HIS A 172 -14.15 5.66 16.67
N PRO A 173 -14.72 6.89 16.76
CA PRO A 173 -16.14 7.08 17.05
C PRO A 173 -17.07 6.53 15.96
N ASN A 174 -16.66 6.59 14.69
CA ASN A 174 -17.52 6.29 13.55
C ASN A 174 -17.16 4.98 12.82
N TRP A 175 -15.89 4.54 12.90
CA TRP A 175 -15.42 3.42 12.07
C TRP A 175 -14.66 2.37 12.90
N LYS A 176 -14.87 1.11 12.54
CA LYS A 176 -14.08 -0.01 13.04
C LYS A 176 -12.89 -0.20 12.12
N MET A 177 -11.71 0.20 12.57
CA MET A 177 -10.47 0.20 11.78
C MET A 177 -9.36 -0.58 12.50
N GLY A 178 -8.29 -0.90 11.75
CA GLY A 178 -7.07 -1.47 12.33
C GLY A 178 -6.41 -0.50 13.33
N LYS A 179 -5.67 -1.03 14.31
CA LYS A 179 -5.07 -0.25 15.40
C LYS A 179 -4.20 0.91 14.89
N LYS A 180 -3.35 0.67 13.89
CA LYS A 180 -2.45 1.69 13.31
C LYS A 180 -3.26 2.87 12.74
N ILE A 181 -4.25 2.59 11.90
CA ILE A 181 -5.08 3.62 11.26
C ILE A 181 -5.89 4.39 12.30
N SER A 182 -6.38 3.73 13.36
CA SER A 182 -7.11 4.37 14.44
C SER A 182 -6.23 5.35 15.22
N ILE A 183 -4.98 4.99 15.51
CA ILE A 183 -4.01 5.87 16.17
C ILE A 183 -3.65 7.04 15.24
N ASP A 184 -3.42 6.81 13.97
CA ASP A 184 -3.15 7.85 12.99
C ASP A 184 -4.29 8.88 12.94
N SER A 185 -5.54 8.41 12.97
CA SER A 185 -6.72 9.29 13.03
C SER A 185 -6.82 10.05 14.34
N ALA A 186 -6.51 9.41 15.48
CA ALA A 186 -6.55 10.03 16.80
C ALA A 186 -5.52 11.14 16.96
N THR A 187 -4.38 11.03 16.32
CA THR A 187 -3.26 11.97 16.37
C THR A 187 -3.25 12.97 15.20
N LEU A 188 -4.10 12.76 14.22
CA LEU A 188 -4.12 13.47 12.93
C LEU A 188 -2.80 13.37 12.13
N ILE A 189 -1.91 12.45 12.50
CA ILE A 189 -0.61 12.29 11.85
C ILE A 189 -0.76 11.92 10.37
N ASN A 190 -1.84 11.23 10.00
CA ASN A 190 -2.18 10.89 8.63
C ASN A 190 -2.50 12.10 7.73
N LYS A 191 -2.56 13.32 8.29
CA LYS A 191 -2.77 14.57 7.53
C LYS A 191 -1.48 15.38 7.40
N VAL A 192 -0.48 15.06 8.22
CA VAL A 192 0.83 15.72 8.17
C VAL A 192 1.74 15.10 7.11
N TYR A 193 1.46 13.88 6.77
CA TYR A 193 2.23 13.10 5.79
C TYR A 193 1.81 13.36 4.35
#